data_b898d02ed767200b3785bab7f032fae9
#
_entry.id   b898d02ed767200b3785bab7f032fae9
#
_cell.length_a   1.000
_cell.length_b   1.000
_cell.length_c   1.000
_cell.angle_alpha   90.00
_cell.angle_beta   90.00
_cell.angle_gamma   90.00
#
_symmetry.space_group_name_H-M   'P 1'
#
loop_
_entity.id
_entity.type
_entity.pdbx_description
1 polymer ?
#
loop_
_entity_poly.entity_id
_entity_poly.type
_entity_poly.pdbx_seq_one_letter_code
_entity_poly.pdbx_strand_id
1 'polypeptide(L)'
;MEHAENTIRLATRQDRAVLSVILADAFKADPVMKWFVNDPVIYTYFFRSLLESLTKQHENIYITQQQTGAAVWLPPGVSTRFSLHWHFLLFSMHLLKTGGLSSVKRGLSINRLTDKYHIKEPHFYLYLIGIASKQQGKGIGSELLKAGLKACDEHRVPAYLESSNSKNNPLYERHGFAVTHEIQLPDGGPKMWCMRREPNNA
;
A
#
# COMPACT_ATOMS: atom_id res chain seq x y z
N MET A 1 8.62 13.37 29.02
CA MET A 1 7.75 12.32 28.43
C MET A 1 8.56 11.69 27.31
N GLU A 2 9.07 10.51 27.58
CA GLU A 2 9.86 9.71 26.63
C GLU A 2 9.01 9.44 25.42
N HIS A 3 9.42 9.92 24.23
CA HIS A 3 8.89 9.44 22.98
C HIS A 3 9.26 7.96 22.92
N ALA A 4 8.29 7.07 23.22
CA ALA A 4 8.44 5.68 22.90
C ALA A 4 8.72 5.62 21.40
N GLU A 5 9.99 5.42 21.03
CA GLU A 5 10.40 5.27 19.64
C GLU A 5 9.50 4.20 19.02
N ASN A 6 8.81 4.57 17.95
CA ASN A 6 7.98 3.64 17.18
C ASN A 6 8.93 2.64 16.50
N THR A 7 9.42 1.68 17.27
CA THR A 7 10.35 0.66 16.78
C THR A 7 9.73 -0.09 15.62
N ILE A 8 10.38 -0.01 14.46
CA ILE A 8 9.99 -0.73 13.24
C ILE A 8 10.73 -2.05 13.20
N ARG A 9 10.02 -3.12 12.90
CA ARG A 9 10.59 -4.44 12.65
C ARG A 9 10.06 -5.04 11.35
N LEU A 10 10.75 -6.04 10.84
CA LEU A 10 10.25 -6.86 9.76
C LEU A 10 9.06 -7.70 10.26
N ALA A 11 8.06 -7.83 9.40
CA ALA A 11 6.89 -8.66 9.68
C ALA A 11 7.21 -10.13 9.42
N THR A 12 6.56 -11.00 10.19
CA THR A 12 6.61 -12.45 10.03
C THR A 12 5.31 -13.01 9.44
N ARG A 13 5.28 -14.29 9.14
CA ARG A 13 4.04 -14.97 8.71
C ARG A 13 2.91 -14.84 9.72
N GLN A 14 3.24 -14.80 11.01
CA GLN A 14 2.25 -14.67 12.10
C GLN A 14 1.58 -13.30 12.13
N ASP A 15 2.27 -12.26 11.62
CA ASP A 15 1.74 -10.90 11.59
C ASP A 15 0.66 -10.67 10.51
N ARG A 16 0.46 -11.58 9.55
CA ARG A 16 -0.46 -11.37 8.41
C ARG A 16 -1.89 -11.04 8.81
N ALA A 17 -2.39 -11.67 9.85
CA ALA A 17 -3.74 -11.40 10.34
C ALA A 17 -3.84 -9.97 10.85
N VAL A 18 -2.93 -9.55 11.70
CA VAL A 18 -2.91 -8.20 12.26
C VAL A 18 -2.60 -7.15 11.20
N LEU A 19 -1.70 -7.43 10.25
CA LEU A 19 -1.41 -6.56 9.10
C LEU A 19 -2.68 -6.26 8.30
N SER A 20 -3.50 -7.27 8.00
CA SER A 20 -4.75 -7.07 7.26
C SER A 20 -5.74 -6.18 8.01
N VAL A 21 -5.80 -6.28 9.34
CA VAL A 21 -6.65 -5.43 10.18
C VAL A 21 -6.13 -3.99 10.23
N ILE A 22 -4.82 -3.80 10.42
CA ILE A 22 -4.20 -2.46 10.42
C ILE A 22 -4.47 -1.74 9.09
N LEU A 23 -4.23 -2.42 7.96
CA LEU A 23 -4.45 -1.86 6.63
C LEU A 23 -5.94 -1.58 6.37
N ALA A 24 -6.84 -2.48 6.75
CA ALA A 24 -8.27 -2.26 6.61
C ALA A 24 -8.75 -1.01 7.37
N ASP A 25 -8.28 -0.80 8.60
CA ASP A 25 -8.58 0.39 9.38
C ASP A 25 -7.97 1.66 8.77
N ALA A 26 -6.70 1.60 8.35
CA ALA A 26 -5.99 2.71 7.73
C ALA A 26 -6.67 3.20 6.44
N PHE A 27 -7.13 2.27 5.60
CA PHE A 27 -7.76 2.55 4.31
C PHE A 27 -9.27 2.74 4.37
N LYS A 28 -9.90 2.68 5.55
CA LYS A 28 -11.35 2.83 5.72
C LYS A 28 -11.88 4.16 5.19
N ALA A 29 -11.09 5.23 5.28
CA ALA A 29 -11.44 6.56 4.79
C ALA A 29 -10.82 6.89 3.42
N ASP A 30 -10.05 5.96 2.83
CA ASP A 30 -9.36 6.17 1.56
C ASP A 30 -10.34 6.39 0.40
N PRO A 31 -10.16 7.42 -0.43
CA PRO A 31 -11.10 7.75 -1.50
C PRO A 31 -11.14 6.67 -2.61
N VAL A 32 -10.02 6.04 -2.95
CA VAL A 32 -9.97 4.99 -3.97
C VAL A 32 -10.63 3.72 -3.46
N MET A 33 -10.40 3.33 -2.21
CA MET A 33 -11.06 2.17 -1.60
C MET A 33 -12.56 2.36 -1.50
N LYS A 34 -13.04 3.54 -1.10
CA LYS A 34 -14.47 3.87 -1.07
C LYS A 34 -15.11 3.85 -2.45
N TRP A 35 -14.42 4.35 -3.45
CA TRP A 35 -14.91 4.29 -4.83
C TRP A 35 -14.87 2.86 -5.37
N PHE A 36 -13.84 2.08 -5.06
CA PHE A 36 -13.72 0.68 -5.47
C PHE A 36 -14.89 -0.15 -4.91
N VAL A 37 -15.07 -0.16 -3.61
CA VAL A 37 -16.19 -0.82 -2.91
C VAL A 37 -16.45 -0.11 -1.59
N ASN A 38 -17.64 0.48 -1.44
CA ASN A 38 -17.99 1.23 -0.24
C ASN A 38 -18.51 0.31 0.89
N ASP A 39 -17.72 -0.72 1.23
CA ASP A 39 -18.00 -1.62 2.34
C ASP A 39 -16.70 -1.93 3.10
N PRO A 40 -16.48 -1.30 4.28
CA PRO A 40 -15.27 -1.52 5.05
C PRO A 40 -15.04 -2.96 5.54
N VAL A 41 -16.09 -3.78 5.61
CA VAL A 41 -15.96 -5.18 6.04
C VAL A 41 -15.10 -5.97 5.06
N ILE A 42 -15.25 -5.69 3.75
CA ILE A 42 -14.49 -6.39 2.71
C ILE A 42 -13.00 -6.05 2.73
N TYR A 43 -12.60 -4.91 3.30
CA TYR A 43 -11.20 -4.48 3.26
C TYR A 43 -10.27 -5.44 3.98
N THR A 44 -10.70 -6.06 5.09
CA THR A 44 -9.91 -7.09 5.77
C THR A 44 -9.69 -8.31 4.87
N TYR A 45 -10.71 -8.77 4.14
CA TYR A 45 -10.58 -9.87 3.18
C TYR A 45 -9.68 -9.49 2.00
N PHE A 46 -9.82 -8.27 1.50
CA PHE A 46 -8.99 -7.73 0.42
C PHE A 46 -7.50 -7.71 0.83
N PHE A 47 -7.16 -7.05 1.93
CA PHE A 47 -5.78 -6.98 2.39
C PHE A 47 -5.23 -8.33 2.81
N ARG A 48 -6.05 -9.21 3.38
CA ARG A 48 -5.62 -10.58 3.68
C ARG A 48 -5.26 -11.34 2.41
N SER A 49 -6.13 -11.28 1.40
CA SER A 49 -5.88 -11.92 0.10
C SER A 49 -4.61 -11.40 -0.55
N LEU A 50 -4.40 -10.09 -0.50
CA LEU A 50 -3.26 -9.44 -1.09
C LEU A 50 -1.95 -9.82 -0.37
N LEU A 51 -1.93 -9.79 0.96
CA LEU A 51 -0.77 -10.21 1.76
C LEU A 51 -0.42 -11.68 1.55
N GLU A 52 -1.41 -12.57 1.41
CA GLU A 52 -1.16 -13.98 1.09
C GLU A 52 -0.60 -14.17 -0.33
N SER A 53 -0.98 -13.32 -1.30
CA SER A 53 -0.40 -13.35 -2.65
C SER A 53 1.08 -12.95 -2.66
N LEU A 54 1.49 -12.10 -1.73
CA LEU A 54 2.85 -11.59 -1.60
C LEU A 54 3.76 -12.47 -0.74
N THR A 55 3.31 -13.66 -0.33
CA THR A 55 3.95 -14.50 0.70
C THR A 55 5.37 -14.98 0.42
N LYS A 56 5.84 -14.90 -0.80
CA LYS A 56 7.22 -15.28 -1.17
C LYS A 56 8.26 -14.16 -0.90
N GLN A 57 7.82 -13.00 -0.38
CA GLN A 57 8.61 -11.77 -0.39
C GLN A 57 8.61 -11.06 0.97
N HIS A 58 8.67 -11.83 2.04
CA HIS A 58 8.51 -11.34 3.42
C HIS A 58 9.57 -10.35 3.90
N GLU A 59 10.69 -10.23 3.19
CA GLU A 59 11.84 -9.47 3.64
C GLU A 59 11.64 -7.95 3.66
N ASN A 60 10.57 -7.44 3.01
CA ASN A 60 10.31 -6.01 2.89
C ASN A 60 8.93 -5.57 3.40
N ILE A 61 8.34 -6.34 4.32
CA ILE A 61 7.14 -5.93 5.03
C ILE A 61 7.53 -5.45 6.43
N TYR A 62 7.27 -4.18 6.68
CA TYR A 62 7.59 -3.53 7.95
C TYR A 62 6.33 -3.35 8.77
N ILE A 63 6.46 -3.54 10.08
CA ILE A 63 5.38 -3.34 11.05
C ILE A 63 5.95 -2.63 12.28
N THR A 64 5.17 -1.75 12.88
CA THR A 64 5.54 -1.18 14.20
C THR A 64 5.43 -2.25 15.28
N GLN A 65 6.31 -2.21 16.28
CA GLN A 65 6.29 -3.15 17.41
C GLN A 65 4.93 -3.14 18.13
N GLN A 66 4.27 -1.99 18.19
CA GLN A 66 2.95 -1.81 18.80
C GLN A 66 1.80 -2.22 17.87
N GLN A 67 2.09 -2.74 16.66
CA GLN A 67 1.09 -3.17 15.68
C GLN A 67 0.08 -2.06 15.29
N THR A 68 0.58 -0.83 15.15
CA THR A 68 -0.22 0.36 14.86
C THR A 68 -0.04 0.89 13.45
N GLY A 69 0.94 0.37 12.71
CA GLY A 69 1.22 0.77 11.34
C GLY A 69 2.02 -0.29 10.60
N ALA A 70 1.89 -0.30 9.29
CA ALA A 70 2.59 -1.23 8.41
C ALA A 70 2.94 -0.60 7.06
N ALA A 71 4.02 -1.07 6.44
CA ALA A 71 4.39 -0.76 5.07
C ALA A 71 4.81 -2.02 4.33
N VAL A 72 4.37 -2.16 3.10
CA VAL A 72 4.72 -3.27 2.20
C VAL A 72 5.51 -2.71 1.04
N TRP A 73 6.76 -3.09 0.96
CA TRP A 73 7.67 -2.73 -0.11
C TRP A 73 7.97 -3.94 -0.99
N LEU A 74 7.91 -3.76 -2.29
CA LEU A 74 8.25 -4.80 -3.25
C LEU A 74 9.59 -4.44 -3.90
N PRO A 75 10.60 -5.33 -3.83
CA PRO A 75 11.87 -5.11 -4.49
C PRO A 75 11.75 -5.23 -6.01
N PRO A 76 12.77 -4.76 -6.77
CA PRO A 76 12.77 -4.87 -8.23
C PRO A 76 12.46 -6.28 -8.74
N GLY A 77 11.63 -6.37 -9.79
CA GLY A 77 11.28 -7.64 -10.43
C GLY A 77 10.16 -8.45 -9.76
N VAL A 78 9.59 -7.94 -8.70
CA VAL A 78 8.49 -8.60 -7.98
C VAL A 78 7.14 -8.28 -8.63
N SER A 79 6.35 -9.32 -8.90
CA SER A 79 5.02 -9.19 -9.49
C SER A 79 3.96 -8.94 -8.44
N THR A 80 3.07 -7.98 -8.70
CA THR A 80 1.88 -7.67 -7.88
C THR A 80 0.65 -8.51 -8.24
N ARG A 81 0.80 -9.53 -9.12
CA ARG A 81 -0.31 -10.36 -9.56
C ARG A 81 -0.91 -11.15 -8.40
N PHE A 82 -2.22 -11.10 -8.27
CA PHE A 82 -2.94 -11.95 -7.34
C PHE A 82 -2.73 -13.43 -7.70
N SER A 83 -2.35 -14.23 -6.72
CA SER A 83 -2.34 -15.69 -6.86
C SER A 83 -3.70 -16.26 -6.44
N LEU A 84 -4.10 -17.36 -7.12
CA LEU A 84 -5.33 -18.05 -6.79
C LEU A 84 -5.12 -18.86 -5.48
N HIS A 85 -5.78 -18.42 -4.41
CA HIS A 85 -5.77 -19.09 -3.10
C HIS A 85 -7.09 -18.85 -2.36
N TRP A 86 -7.31 -19.55 -1.24
CA TRP A 86 -8.58 -19.50 -0.48
C TRP A 86 -9.03 -18.07 -0.12
N HIS A 87 -8.14 -17.25 0.38
CA HIS A 87 -8.48 -15.86 0.73
C HIS A 87 -8.88 -15.02 -0.47
N PHE A 88 -8.32 -15.29 -1.67
CA PHE A 88 -8.74 -14.64 -2.90
C PHE A 88 -10.15 -15.03 -3.31
N LEU A 89 -10.51 -16.31 -3.15
CA LEU A 89 -11.88 -16.77 -3.40
C LEU A 89 -12.87 -16.11 -2.45
N LEU A 90 -12.57 -16.09 -1.14
CA LEU A 90 -13.41 -15.41 -0.14
C LEU A 90 -13.59 -13.94 -0.46
N PHE A 91 -12.50 -13.23 -0.78
CA PHE A 91 -12.55 -11.82 -1.20
C PHE A 91 -13.46 -11.66 -2.44
N SER A 92 -13.26 -12.49 -3.47
CA SER A 92 -14.03 -12.40 -4.72
C SER A 92 -15.52 -12.64 -4.49
N MET A 93 -15.89 -13.60 -3.66
CA MET A 93 -17.29 -13.85 -3.28
C MET A 93 -17.91 -12.66 -2.56
N HIS A 94 -17.20 -12.09 -1.58
CA HIS A 94 -17.67 -10.91 -0.86
C HIS A 94 -17.76 -9.70 -1.78
N LEU A 95 -16.79 -9.48 -2.66
CA LEU A 95 -16.80 -8.39 -3.64
C LEU A 95 -18.03 -8.46 -4.56
N LEU A 96 -18.34 -9.65 -5.07
CA LEU A 96 -19.52 -9.84 -5.93
C LEU A 96 -20.83 -9.61 -5.16
N LYS A 97 -20.89 -10.03 -3.90
CA LYS A 97 -22.07 -9.88 -3.05
C LYS A 97 -22.34 -8.41 -2.66
N THR A 98 -21.30 -7.65 -2.34
CA THR A 98 -21.44 -6.27 -1.80
C THR A 98 -21.28 -5.18 -2.87
N GLY A 99 -20.36 -5.35 -3.78
CA GLY A 99 -20.02 -4.36 -4.80
C GLY A 99 -20.48 -4.71 -6.22
N GLY A 100 -20.89 -5.96 -6.45
CA GLY A 100 -21.36 -6.44 -7.74
C GLY A 100 -20.33 -6.31 -8.86
N LEU A 101 -20.79 -6.38 -10.11
CA LEU A 101 -19.95 -6.27 -11.29
C LEU A 101 -19.31 -4.88 -11.45
N SER A 102 -19.91 -3.84 -10.88
CA SER A 102 -19.35 -2.48 -10.92
C SER A 102 -18.03 -2.38 -10.16
N SER A 103 -17.93 -2.99 -8.99
CA SER A 103 -16.67 -3.05 -8.23
C SER A 103 -15.60 -3.86 -8.94
N VAL A 104 -15.97 -4.96 -9.60
CA VAL A 104 -15.02 -5.71 -10.44
C VAL A 104 -14.48 -4.84 -11.58
N LYS A 105 -15.35 -4.12 -12.31
CA LYS A 105 -14.93 -3.19 -13.38
C LYS A 105 -14.02 -2.09 -12.84
N ARG A 106 -14.34 -1.52 -11.67
CA ARG A 106 -13.51 -0.49 -11.01
C ARG A 106 -12.13 -1.04 -10.64
N GLY A 107 -12.06 -2.23 -10.05
CA GLY A 107 -10.78 -2.88 -9.73
C GLY A 107 -9.92 -3.13 -10.97
N LEU A 108 -10.51 -3.62 -12.06
CA LEU A 108 -9.83 -3.79 -13.35
C LEU A 108 -9.35 -2.44 -13.92
N SER A 109 -10.13 -1.37 -13.75
CA SER A 109 -9.74 -0.02 -14.21
C SER A 109 -8.56 0.52 -13.39
N ILE A 110 -8.54 0.33 -12.06
CA ILE A 110 -7.39 0.69 -11.22
C ILE A 110 -6.15 -0.03 -11.74
N ASN A 111 -6.18 -1.37 -11.82
CA ASN A 111 -5.02 -2.15 -12.26
C ASN A 111 -4.52 -1.71 -13.65
N ARG A 112 -5.43 -1.56 -14.62
CA ARG A 112 -5.05 -1.14 -15.97
C ARG A 112 -4.39 0.24 -16.00
N LEU A 113 -4.90 1.19 -15.21
CA LEU A 113 -4.38 2.55 -15.19
C LEU A 113 -3.07 2.65 -14.40
N THR A 114 -2.95 1.96 -13.27
CA THR A 114 -1.68 1.87 -12.54
C THR A 114 -0.61 1.20 -13.40
N ASP A 115 -0.89 0.04 -14.02
CA ASP A 115 0.05 -0.65 -14.91
C ASP A 115 0.52 0.22 -16.09
N LYS A 116 -0.37 1.07 -16.63
CA LYS A 116 -0.03 1.96 -17.74
C LYS A 116 1.03 2.99 -17.36
N TYR A 117 0.98 3.51 -16.16
CA TYR A 117 1.85 4.59 -15.67
C TYR A 117 2.97 4.09 -14.74
N HIS A 118 2.95 2.79 -14.40
CA HIS A 118 3.99 2.17 -13.61
C HIS A 118 5.35 2.28 -14.28
N ILE A 119 6.38 2.68 -13.54
CA ILE A 119 7.74 2.82 -14.09
C ILE A 119 8.30 1.45 -14.47
N LYS A 120 9.02 1.39 -15.58
CA LYS A 120 9.53 0.12 -16.14
C LYS A 120 10.96 -0.22 -15.72
N GLU A 121 11.71 0.77 -15.27
CA GLU A 121 13.06 0.55 -14.75
C GLU A 121 13.02 -0.21 -13.41
N PRO A 122 14.09 -0.92 -13.03
CA PRO A 122 14.18 -1.56 -11.72
C PRO A 122 13.99 -0.53 -10.60
N HIS A 123 13.07 -0.81 -9.68
CA HIS A 123 12.72 0.09 -8.57
C HIS A 123 12.19 -0.67 -7.37
N PHE A 124 12.25 -0.07 -6.20
CA PHE A 124 11.45 -0.50 -5.05
C PHE A 124 10.06 0.15 -5.12
N TYR A 125 9.04 -0.66 -4.97
CA TYR A 125 7.65 -0.20 -5.02
C TYR A 125 7.03 -0.20 -3.63
N LEU A 126 6.71 0.99 -3.11
CA LEU A 126 5.87 1.10 -1.91
C LEU A 126 4.43 0.74 -2.27
N TYR A 127 4.12 -0.54 -2.14
CA TYR A 127 2.83 -1.09 -2.55
C TYR A 127 1.71 -0.71 -1.59
N LEU A 128 1.96 -0.74 -0.28
CA LEU A 128 1.02 -0.31 0.75
C LEU A 128 1.76 0.39 1.89
N ILE A 129 1.12 1.42 2.44
CA ILE A 129 1.46 1.98 3.74
C ILE A 129 0.18 2.37 4.45
N GLY A 130 0.02 1.96 5.70
CA GLY A 130 -1.16 2.26 6.48
C GLY A 130 -0.86 2.37 7.96
N ILE A 131 -1.44 3.38 8.59
CA ILE A 131 -1.37 3.62 10.04
C ILE A 131 -2.79 3.57 10.59
N ALA A 132 -3.00 2.80 11.66
CA ALA A 132 -4.28 2.70 12.34
C ALA A 132 -4.85 4.09 12.61
N SER A 133 -6.14 4.31 12.31
CA SER A 133 -6.76 5.63 12.25
C SER A 133 -6.54 6.48 13.51
N LYS A 134 -6.56 5.85 14.70
CA LYS A 134 -6.31 6.51 16.01
C LYS A 134 -4.84 6.86 16.27
N GLN A 135 -3.92 6.42 15.42
CA GLN A 135 -2.48 6.62 15.56
C GLN A 135 -1.87 7.50 14.47
N GLN A 136 -2.68 7.98 13.54
CA GLN A 136 -2.26 8.91 12.49
C GLN A 136 -1.79 10.24 13.07
N GLY A 137 -0.96 10.98 12.32
CA GLY A 137 -0.44 12.28 12.76
C GLY A 137 0.70 12.23 13.79
N LYS A 138 1.17 11.04 14.18
CA LYS A 138 2.24 10.84 15.21
C LYS A 138 3.61 10.50 14.63
N GLY A 139 3.84 10.74 13.33
CA GLY A 139 5.13 10.48 12.67
C GLY A 139 5.37 9.02 12.25
N ILE A 140 4.52 8.06 12.63
CA ILE A 140 4.70 6.62 12.35
C ILE A 140 4.89 6.35 10.86
N GLY A 141 4.14 7.03 9.98
CA GLY A 141 4.26 6.89 8.53
C GLY A 141 5.65 7.27 8.01
N SER A 142 6.26 8.30 8.60
CA SER A 142 7.62 8.72 8.28
C SER A 142 8.64 7.65 8.64
N GLU A 143 8.53 7.03 9.81
CA GLU A 143 9.45 5.98 10.24
C GLU A 143 9.31 4.71 9.37
N LEU A 144 8.08 4.32 9.01
CA LEU A 144 7.84 3.21 8.08
C LEU A 144 8.40 3.47 6.68
N LEU A 145 8.29 4.73 6.19
CA LEU A 145 8.91 5.12 4.91
C LEU A 145 10.43 5.03 4.98
N LYS A 146 11.06 5.59 6.01
CA LYS A 146 12.51 5.56 6.19
C LYS A 146 13.06 4.13 6.21
N ALA A 147 12.36 3.20 6.88
CA ALA A 147 12.78 1.81 6.96
C ALA A 147 12.90 1.16 5.57
N GLY A 148 11.93 1.40 4.67
CA GLY A 148 11.99 0.85 3.31
C GLY A 148 12.91 1.65 2.37
N LEU A 149 12.99 2.97 2.52
CA LEU A 149 13.85 3.83 1.70
C LEU A 149 15.34 3.54 1.91
N LYS A 150 15.72 3.04 3.09
CA LYS A 150 17.09 2.59 3.34
C LYS A 150 17.53 1.54 2.32
N ALA A 151 16.68 0.55 2.03
CA ALA A 151 16.99 -0.46 1.01
C ALA A 151 17.11 0.14 -0.40
N CYS A 152 16.27 1.13 -0.74
CA CYS A 152 16.36 1.84 -2.02
C CYS A 152 17.72 2.53 -2.19
N ASP A 153 18.17 3.23 -1.15
CA ASP A 153 19.45 3.97 -1.14
C ASP A 153 20.65 3.01 -1.19
N GLU A 154 20.63 1.92 -0.39
CA GLU A 154 21.66 0.89 -0.39
C GLU A 154 21.83 0.19 -1.75
N HIS A 155 20.72 -0.09 -2.45
CA HIS A 155 20.74 -0.72 -3.76
C HIS A 155 20.90 0.29 -4.91
N ARG A 156 20.88 1.60 -4.63
CA ARG A 156 20.96 2.67 -5.62
C ARG A 156 19.91 2.57 -6.72
N VAL A 157 18.70 2.22 -6.35
CA VAL A 157 17.55 2.15 -7.26
C VAL A 157 16.44 3.09 -6.78
N PRO A 158 15.63 3.65 -7.72
CA PRO A 158 14.55 4.56 -7.34
C PRO A 158 13.47 3.85 -6.53
N ALA A 159 12.72 4.65 -5.79
CA ALA A 159 11.47 4.26 -5.15
C ALA A 159 10.28 4.81 -5.93
N TYR A 160 9.19 4.03 -5.98
CA TYR A 160 7.96 4.39 -6.67
C TYR A 160 6.74 4.08 -5.79
N LEU A 161 5.66 4.84 -5.96
CA LEU A 161 4.36 4.59 -5.33
C LEU A 161 3.22 5.19 -6.18
N GLU A 162 1.99 4.71 -5.97
CA GLU A 162 0.76 5.39 -6.35
C GLU A 162 0.01 5.83 -5.09
N SER A 163 -0.08 7.16 -4.90
CA SER A 163 -0.84 7.75 -3.80
C SER A 163 -2.34 7.77 -4.14
N SER A 164 -3.16 7.16 -3.33
CA SER A 164 -4.62 7.11 -3.46
C SER A 164 -5.33 8.31 -2.79
N ASN A 165 -4.60 9.14 -2.05
CA ASN A 165 -5.15 10.25 -1.29
C ASN A 165 -4.17 11.42 -1.27
N SER A 166 -4.56 12.57 -1.85
CA SER A 166 -3.74 13.77 -1.90
C SER A 166 -3.25 14.26 -0.53
N LYS A 167 -3.97 13.96 0.55
CA LYS A 167 -3.56 14.31 1.92
C LYS A 167 -2.26 13.65 2.35
N ASN A 168 -1.89 12.53 1.68
CA ASN A 168 -0.67 11.79 1.96
C ASN A 168 0.53 12.33 1.14
N ASN A 169 0.30 13.04 0.04
CA ASN A 169 1.37 13.53 -0.85
C ASN A 169 2.43 14.36 -0.09
N PRO A 170 2.07 15.28 0.82
CA PRO A 170 3.08 16.01 1.58
C PRO A 170 3.99 15.12 2.46
N LEU A 171 3.52 13.95 2.90
CA LEU A 171 4.37 12.98 3.57
C LEU A 171 5.43 12.43 2.60
N TYR A 172 5.02 11.99 1.41
CA TYR A 172 5.93 11.44 0.41
C TYR A 172 6.92 12.48 -0.11
N GLU A 173 6.44 13.71 -0.36
CA GLU A 173 7.28 14.83 -0.83
C GLU A 173 8.40 15.16 0.17
N ARG A 174 8.12 15.17 1.48
CA ARG A 174 9.14 15.35 2.53
C ARG A 174 10.20 14.24 2.55
N HIS A 175 9.91 13.09 1.96
CA HIS A 175 10.85 11.98 1.79
C HIS A 175 11.45 11.91 0.38
N GLY A 176 11.37 13.00 -0.41
CA GLY A 176 12.02 13.14 -1.69
C GLY A 176 11.23 12.59 -2.89
N PHE A 177 9.98 12.15 -2.70
CA PHE A 177 9.13 11.77 -3.82
C PHE A 177 8.59 13.00 -4.55
N ALA A 178 8.54 12.91 -5.87
CA ALA A 178 7.91 13.90 -6.75
C ALA A 178 6.79 13.23 -7.57
N VAL A 179 5.70 13.98 -7.81
CA VAL A 179 4.62 13.51 -8.69
C VAL A 179 5.12 13.45 -10.13
N THR A 180 5.00 12.29 -10.76
CA THR A 180 5.34 12.09 -12.17
C THR A 180 4.11 12.09 -13.08
N HIS A 181 2.98 11.56 -12.60
CA HIS A 181 1.72 11.50 -13.33
C HIS A 181 0.54 11.60 -12.38
N GLU A 182 -0.59 12.15 -12.89
CA GLU A 182 -1.89 12.04 -12.25
C GLU A 182 -2.77 11.07 -13.03
N ILE A 183 -3.44 10.16 -12.33
CA ILE A 183 -4.39 9.22 -12.88
C ILE A 183 -5.79 9.66 -12.47
N GLN A 184 -6.67 9.97 -13.43
CA GLN A 184 -8.09 10.17 -13.16
C GLN A 184 -8.81 8.83 -13.33
N LEU A 185 -9.41 8.31 -12.25
CA LEU A 185 -10.22 7.10 -12.32
C LEU A 185 -11.55 7.41 -13.05
N PRO A 186 -12.09 6.42 -13.81
CA PRO A 186 -13.32 6.62 -14.60
C PRO A 186 -14.56 6.79 -13.71
N ASP A 187 -15.69 7.06 -14.32
CA ASP A 187 -17.03 7.11 -13.70
C ASP A 187 -17.09 7.99 -12.43
N GLY A 188 -16.48 9.17 -12.50
CA GLY A 188 -16.43 10.11 -11.36
C GLY A 188 -15.53 9.65 -10.21
N GLY A 189 -14.67 8.67 -10.44
CA GLY A 189 -13.73 8.17 -9.45
C GLY A 189 -12.69 9.22 -9.02
N PRO A 190 -12.00 9.00 -7.90
CA PRO A 190 -10.97 9.91 -7.40
C PRO A 190 -9.73 9.95 -8.31
N LYS A 191 -8.86 10.92 -8.06
CA LYS A 191 -7.52 10.95 -8.62
C LYS A 191 -6.57 10.08 -7.81
N MET A 192 -5.52 9.60 -8.49
CA MET A 192 -4.34 8.98 -7.89
C MET A 192 -3.09 9.69 -8.43
N TRP A 193 -1.98 9.62 -7.70
CA TRP A 193 -0.73 10.28 -8.05
C TRP A 193 0.39 9.26 -8.10
N CYS A 194 0.97 9.06 -9.29
CA CYS A 194 2.21 8.30 -9.42
C CYS A 194 3.35 9.19 -8.92
N MET A 195 4.14 8.68 -7.99
CA MET A 195 5.23 9.43 -7.40
C MET A 195 6.52 8.62 -7.44
N ARG A 196 7.63 9.29 -7.72
CA ARG A 196 8.96 8.68 -7.84
C ARG A 196 9.97 9.44 -7.00
N ARG A 197 10.92 8.70 -6.43
CA ARG A 197 12.06 9.24 -5.68
C ARG A 197 13.35 8.62 -6.20
N GLU A 198 14.37 9.46 -6.44
CA GLU A 198 15.72 8.99 -6.71
C GLU A 198 16.40 8.50 -5.44
N PRO A 199 17.31 7.50 -5.54
CA PRO A 199 18.10 7.09 -4.40
C PRO A 199 18.99 8.25 -3.92
N ASN A 200 19.19 8.40 -2.62
CA ASN A 200 20.16 9.31 -2.08
C ASN A 200 21.56 8.74 -2.35
N ASN A 201 22.37 9.50 -3.07
CA ASN A 201 23.80 9.24 -3.20
C ASN A 201 24.48 9.78 -1.94
N ALA A 202 24.53 8.99 -0.87
CA ALA A 202 25.35 9.31 0.29
C ALA A 202 26.79 8.91 0.04
#